data_a16a310f35fb45f676fa1c78d0c431cb
#
_entry.id   a16a310f35fb45f676fa1c78d0c431cb
#
_cell.length_a   1.000
_cell.length_b   1.000
_cell.length_c   1.000
_cell.angle_alpha   90.00
_cell.angle_beta   90.00
_cell.angle_gamma   90.00
#
_symmetry.space_group_name_H-M   'P 1'
#
loop_
_entity.id
_entity.type
_entity.pdbx_description
1 polymer ?
#
loop_
_entity_poly.entity_id
_entity_poly.type
_entity_poly.pdbx_seq_one_letter_code
_entity_poly.pdbx_strand_id
1 'polypeptide(L)'
;MDKKNHTMNRRQFLKTTGLLTISAMTPTLQAAKAKRPNILFIMTDQQFADALSCTMGREYIQTPNIDSLAAHGMLFTKAYCANPLCVPNRTSIFTGRYPHEHGKQINSTKAIDPKEFPNIGMLLRKAGYVTGYFGKWHLPYPFKKATPENSGYDQRFDALDFQIAAPAIKFINNNKSRPFFVVFSLMNPHNICQYGRSQPLPDGDIGQVPAADKCPPAPANLEKAKNQSDALEAVWQARLRAKDKKRNIRKFAPLEKWDADDWRKYRWAYYRMVELADKEVGKILATLKKLRLENNTVIIFTSDHGDGIGAHRWAQKNMFYDETARIPFIISQKGTTKTGKSDFLVNNGLDIMPTICDYAGAKFPEKCKGMSLRNIAEGNKPEKKRKYVACSTCFVQDLRADGKPINLEGRMIRTRDYKYYIFNQGKQPEMLIDMKNDPGEMENLVGNPDYKNVLDEHRKIFTEYKNETGDSFLS
;
A
#
# COMPACT_ATOMS: atom_id res chain seq x y z
N MET A 1 40.95 89.03 36.04
CA MET A 1 39.77 88.95 35.16
C MET A 1 40.28 88.44 33.84
N ASP A 2 40.07 87.13 33.58
CA ASP A 2 39.88 86.64 32.24
C ASP A 2 39.63 85.13 32.33
N LYS A 3 38.43 84.76 32.00
CA LYS A 3 37.97 83.37 31.92
C LYS A 3 38.40 82.80 30.57
N LYS A 4 39.31 81.82 30.55
CA LYS A 4 39.53 81.01 29.33
C LYS A 4 38.74 79.75 29.39
N ASN A 5 37.71 79.70 28.53
CA ASN A 5 36.99 78.49 28.22
C ASN A 5 37.87 77.52 27.42
N HIS A 6 38.14 76.31 27.94
CA HIS A 6 38.73 75.26 27.17
C HIS A 6 37.63 74.29 26.73
N THR A 7 37.21 74.36 25.48
CA THR A 7 36.41 73.38 24.79
C THR A 7 37.30 72.21 24.38
N MET A 8 37.06 71.05 24.99
CA MET A 8 37.76 69.84 24.68
C MET A 8 37.26 69.25 23.35
N ASN A 9 38.17 68.99 22.42
CA ASN A 9 37.92 68.52 21.07
C ASN A 9 37.59 67.02 21.04
N ARG A 10 36.59 66.64 20.27
CA ARG A 10 36.03 65.27 20.12
C ARG A 10 37.06 64.20 19.82
N ARG A 11 38.28 64.53 19.43
CA ARG A 11 39.37 63.57 19.14
C ARG A 11 40.18 63.16 20.37
N GLN A 12 40.05 63.79 21.49
CA GLN A 12 40.78 63.40 22.72
C GLN A 12 39.99 62.50 23.67
N PHE A 13 38.70 62.37 23.43
CA PHE A 13 37.81 61.46 24.25
C PHE A 13 37.92 59.96 23.89
N LEU A 14 38.60 59.62 22.79
CA LEU A 14 38.72 58.26 22.29
C LEU A 14 40.01 57.52 22.70
N LYS A 15 40.86 58.11 23.59
CA LYS A 15 42.15 57.50 23.95
C LYS A 15 42.25 57.00 25.40
N THR A 16 41.17 57.06 26.18
CA THR A 16 41.23 56.64 27.60
C THR A 16 40.01 55.79 28.04
N THR A 17 39.50 54.99 27.15
CA THR A 17 38.54 53.94 27.59
C THR A 17 39.18 52.58 27.35
N GLY A 18 39.56 51.97 28.41
CA GLY A 18 40.18 50.64 28.41
C GLY A 18 39.29 49.60 27.70
N LEU A 19 39.92 48.67 27.00
CA LEU A 19 39.34 47.48 26.44
C LEU A 19 38.68 46.63 27.52
N LEU A 20 37.38 46.82 27.77
CA LEU A 20 36.52 45.80 28.32
C LEU A 20 36.04 44.94 27.14
N THR A 21 36.73 43.86 26.88
CA THR A 21 36.25 42.81 25.98
C THR A 21 35.02 42.13 26.67
N ILE A 22 33.86 42.68 26.39
CA ILE A 22 32.61 41.93 26.61
C ILE A 22 32.58 40.84 25.52
N SER A 23 33.06 39.63 25.89
CA SER A 23 32.73 38.42 25.18
C SER A 23 31.21 38.28 25.17
N ALA A 24 30.56 38.79 24.15
CA ALA A 24 29.20 38.48 23.85
C ALA A 24 29.18 36.96 23.56
N MET A 25 28.88 36.16 24.59
CA MET A 25 28.39 34.80 24.41
C MET A 25 27.07 34.93 23.65
N THR A 26 27.14 34.95 22.33
CA THR A 26 25.98 34.64 21.49
C THR A 26 25.60 33.23 21.87
N PRO A 27 24.41 32.99 22.46
CA PRO A 27 23.93 31.64 22.58
C PRO A 27 23.83 31.14 21.15
N THR A 28 24.70 30.21 20.75
CA THR A 28 24.48 29.39 19.59
C THR A 28 23.13 28.71 19.88
N LEU A 29 22.05 29.24 19.28
CA LEU A 29 20.81 28.51 19.16
C LEU A 29 21.18 27.25 18.36
N GLN A 30 21.59 26.23 19.11
CA GLN A 30 21.68 24.87 18.61
C GLN A 30 20.25 24.57 18.21
N ALA A 31 19.92 24.73 16.91
CA ALA A 31 18.60 24.42 16.38
C ALA A 31 18.26 23.05 16.91
N ALA A 32 17.28 22.99 17.81
CA ALA A 32 16.84 21.75 18.41
C ALA A 32 16.55 20.81 17.26
N LYS A 33 17.36 19.76 17.12
CA LYS A 33 17.28 18.79 16.03
C LYS A 33 15.84 18.32 16.01
N ALA A 34 15.06 18.71 14.97
CA ALA A 34 13.65 18.45 14.91
C ALA A 34 13.41 16.99 15.29
N LYS A 35 12.56 16.76 16.28
CA LYS A 35 12.34 15.43 16.84
C LYS A 35 11.77 14.56 15.70
N ARG A 36 12.53 13.53 15.29
CA ARG A 36 12.10 12.62 14.24
C ARG A 36 10.73 12.01 14.59
N PRO A 37 9.75 12.00 13.67
CA PRO A 37 8.41 11.50 13.97
C PRO A 37 8.45 9.99 14.24
N ASN A 38 7.53 9.49 15.04
CA ASN A 38 7.18 8.07 15.05
C ASN A 38 6.54 7.72 13.70
N ILE A 39 6.62 6.46 13.31
CA ILE A 39 6.00 5.98 12.08
C ILE A 39 5.14 4.77 12.41
N LEU A 40 3.86 4.87 12.07
CA LEU A 40 2.89 3.78 12.14
C LEU A 40 2.47 3.39 10.72
N PHE A 41 2.88 2.22 10.29
CA PHE A 41 2.48 1.64 9.00
C PHE A 41 1.39 0.61 9.23
N ILE A 42 0.16 0.93 8.80
CA ILE A 42 -1.02 0.07 8.90
C ILE A 42 -1.29 -0.55 7.54
N MET A 43 -1.41 -1.86 7.48
CA MET A 43 -1.66 -2.58 6.25
C MET A 43 -2.74 -3.66 6.47
N THR A 44 -3.79 -3.62 5.68
CA THR A 44 -4.78 -4.70 5.57
C THR A 44 -4.37 -5.70 4.49
N ASP A 45 -4.99 -6.87 4.45
CA ASP A 45 -4.80 -7.85 3.39
C ASP A 45 -6.07 -7.96 2.55
N GLN A 46 -5.92 -7.77 1.24
CA GLN A 46 -7.00 -7.97 0.27
C GLN A 46 -8.11 -6.90 0.32
N GLN A 47 -7.80 -5.66 0.78
CA GLN A 47 -8.77 -4.57 0.77
C GLN A 47 -8.67 -3.74 -0.51
N PHE A 48 -9.76 -3.68 -1.30
CA PHE A 48 -9.80 -2.82 -2.49
C PHE A 48 -10.00 -1.35 -2.12
N ALA A 49 -9.63 -0.47 -3.03
CA ALA A 49 -9.48 0.96 -2.78
C ALA A 49 -10.74 1.65 -2.19
N ASP A 50 -11.92 1.30 -2.71
CA ASP A 50 -13.15 2.00 -2.34
C ASP A 50 -13.84 1.44 -1.09
N ALA A 51 -13.33 0.34 -0.49
CA ALA A 51 -13.89 -0.23 0.73
C ALA A 51 -13.57 0.60 1.97
N LEU A 52 -13.96 1.87 1.93
CA LEU A 52 -13.89 2.84 3.03
C LEU A 52 -15.14 3.72 3.00
N SER A 53 -15.73 4.03 4.15
CA SER A 53 -16.95 4.85 4.18
C SER A 53 -16.71 6.30 3.74
N CYS A 54 -15.49 6.82 3.85
CA CYS A 54 -15.13 8.14 3.27
C CYS A 54 -15.04 8.15 1.73
N THR A 55 -15.03 6.98 1.08
CA THR A 55 -14.96 6.83 -0.38
C THR A 55 -16.29 6.45 -0.98
N MET A 56 -16.93 5.39 -0.48
CA MET A 56 -18.17 4.85 -1.04
C MET A 56 -19.46 5.23 -0.30
N GLY A 57 -19.36 6.05 0.76
CA GLY A 57 -20.50 6.39 1.61
C GLY A 57 -20.72 5.38 2.74
N ARG A 58 -21.68 5.71 3.63
CA ARG A 58 -21.91 4.99 4.89
C ARG A 58 -23.09 4.04 4.86
N GLU A 59 -23.71 3.84 3.72
CA GLU A 59 -24.90 3.01 3.63
C GLU A 59 -24.61 1.53 3.95
N TYR A 60 -23.51 1.00 3.42
CA TYR A 60 -23.17 -0.43 3.53
C TYR A 60 -21.89 -0.72 4.32
N ILE A 61 -21.09 0.30 4.64
CA ILE A 61 -19.80 0.12 5.33
C ILE A 61 -19.54 1.26 6.31
N GLN A 62 -18.96 0.94 7.47
CA GLN A 62 -18.60 1.91 8.51
C GLN A 62 -17.14 1.75 8.90
N THR A 63 -16.28 2.68 8.47
CA THR A 63 -14.84 2.70 8.78
C THR A 63 -14.40 4.00 9.48
N PRO A 64 -15.03 4.37 10.61
CA PRO A 64 -14.83 5.69 11.21
C PRO A 64 -13.38 5.95 11.64
N ASN A 65 -12.63 4.91 12.01
CA ASN A 65 -11.25 5.06 12.46
C ASN A 65 -10.30 5.33 11.29
N ILE A 66 -10.42 4.58 10.20
CA ILE A 66 -9.63 4.80 8.97
C ILE A 66 -10.07 6.10 8.30
N ASP A 67 -11.37 6.42 8.28
CA ASP A 67 -11.89 7.69 7.77
C ASP A 67 -11.28 8.90 8.49
N SER A 68 -11.01 8.77 9.80
CA SER A 68 -10.35 9.82 10.57
C SER A 68 -8.94 10.13 10.07
N LEU A 69 -8.23 9.15 9.51
CA LEU A 69 -6.93 9.37 8.87
C LEU A 69 -7.06 10.18 7.59
N ALA A 70 -8.06 9.87 6.76
CA ALA A 70 -8.36 10.64 5.56
C ALA A 70 -8.82 12.08 5.86
N ALA A 71 -9.57 12.26 6.97
CA ALA A 71 -10.03 13.57 7.43
C ALA A 71 -8.90 14.50 7.89
N HIS A 72 -7.72 13.96 8.22
CA HIS A 72 -6.55 14.73 8.68
C HIS A 72 -5.32 14.51 7.81
N GLY A 73 -5.48 13.90 6.63
CA GLY A 73 -4.38 13.52 5.76
C GLY A 73 -4.72 13.57 4.27
N MET A 74 -3.80 13.06 3.47
CA MET A 74 -3.94 12.95 2.02
C MET A 74 -4.40 11.55 1.63
N LEU A 75 -5.58 11.46 1.00
CA LEU A 75 -6.10 10.24 0.36
C LEU A 75 -5.65 10.21 -1.11
N PHE A 76 -4.88 9.20 -1.49
CA PHE A 76 -4.46 8.98 -2.88
C PHE A 76 -5.48 8.09 -3.59
N THR A 77 -6.16 8.61 -4.60
CA THR A 77 -7.27 7.92 -5.29
C THR A 77 -6.80 6.97 -6.39
N LYS A 78 -5.54 7.11 -6.87
CA LYS A 78 -4.94 6.29 -7.92
C LYS A 78 -3.69 5.55 -7.39
N ALA A 79 -3.87 4.78 -6.31
CA ALA A 79 -2.82 3.94 -5.74
C ALA A 79 -2.99 2.48 -6.17
N TYR A 80 -1.92 1.88 -6.68
CA TYR A 80 -1.89 0.53 -7.24
C TYR A 80 -0.83 -0.32 -6.56
N CYS A 81 -1.07 -1.63 -6.46
CA CYS A 81 -0.08 -2.59 -6.01
C CYS A 81 0.93 -2.93 -7.14
N ALA A 82 2.13 -3.35 -6.78
CA ALA A 82 3.12 -3.85 -7.75
C ALA A 82 2.78 -5.27 -8.25
N ASN A 83 1.97 -5.99 -7.48
CA ASN A 83 1.46 -7.32 -7.83
C ASN A 83 0.18 -7.60 -6.99
N PRO A 84 -0.94 -8.01 -7.59
CA PRO A 84 -2.17 -8.26 -6.85
C PRO A 84 -2.15 -9.64 -6.13
N LEU A 85 -1.06 -9.91 -5.38
CA LEU A 85 -0.85 -11.12 -4.58
C LEU A 85 0.02 -10.82 -3.36
N CYS A 86 -0.29 -11.43 -2.22
CA CYS A 86 0.26 -11.10 -0.91
C CYS A 86 1.81 -11.09 -0.85
N VAL A 87 2.50 -12.25 -0.98
CA VAL A 87 3.98 -12.32 -0.85
C VAL A 87 4.69 -11.42 -1.86
N PRO A 88 4.34 -11.44 -3.17
CA PRO A 88 4.96 -10.56 -4.15
C PRO A 88 4.86 -9.09 -3.77
N ASN A 89 3.65 -8.59 -3.51
CA ASN A 89 3.48 -7.17 -3.21
C ASN A 89 4.03 -6.77 -1.84
N ARG A 90 3.84 -7.60 -0.80
CA ARG A 90 4.46 -7.35 0.51
C ARG A 90 5.98 -7.28 0.40
N THR A 91 6.60 -8.17 -0.37
CA THR A 91 8.05 -8.11 -0.62
C THR A 91 8.42 -6.80 -1.32
N SER A 92 7.67 -6.39 -2.35
CA SER A 92 7.88 -5.10 -3.02
C SER A 92 7.75 -3.92 -2.05
N ILE A 93 6.69 -3.85 -1.23
CA ILE A 93 6.48 -2.80 -0.22
C ILE A 93 7.69 -2.68 0.72
N PHE A 94 8.19 -3.80 1.22
CA PHE A 94 9.27 -3.79 2.22
C PHE A 94 10.67 -3.65 1.62
N THR A 95 10.86 -3.84 0.30
CA THR A 95 12.17 -3.73 -0.38
C THR A 95 12.27 -2.55 -1.35
N GLY A 96 11.14 -1.93 -1.75
CA GLY A 96 11.10 -0.92 -2.80
C GLY A 96 11.46 -1.44 -4.19
N ARG A 97 11.31 -2.77 -4.45
CA ARG A 97 11.74 -3.44 -5.68
C ARG A 97 10.57 -4.14 -6.35
N TYR A 98 10.61 -4.23 -7.67
CA TYR A 98 9.60 -4.96 -8.43
C TYR A 98 9.65 -6.48 -8.19
N PRO A 99 8.53 -7.22 -8.40
CA PRO A 99 8.48 -8.68 -8.23
C PRO A 99 9.50 -9.46 -9.07
N HIS A 100 9.82 -9.03 -10.28
CA HIS A 100 10.82 -9.67 -11.12
C HIS A 100 12.25 -9.46 -10.58
N GLU A 101 12.53 -8.32 -9.92
CA GLU A 101 13.84 -8.01 -9.35
C GLU A 101 14.14 -8.87 -8.11
N HIS A 102 13.19 -9.02 -7.19
CA HIS A 102 13.38 -9.84 -5.98
C HIS A 102 12.95 -11.30 -6.14
N GLY A 103 12.48 -11.70 -7.34
CA GLY A 103 12.16 -13.07 -7.70
C GLY A 103 10.92 -13.66 -7.02
N LYS A 104 10.07 -12.84 -6.37
CA LYS A 104 8.81 -13.30 -5.75
C LYS A 104 7.63 -12.90 -6.63
N GLN A 105 7.26 -13.76 -7.55
CA GLN A 105 6.11 -13.55 -8.43
C GLN A 105 4.86 -14.32 -7.98
N ILE A 106 5.02 -15.29 -7.06
CA ILE A 106 3.96 -16.10 -6.47
C ILE A 106 4.08 -16.14 -4.95
N ASN A 107 3.08 -16.68 -4.25
CA ASN A 107 3.13 -16.88 -2.80
C ASN A 107 4.17 -17.94 -2.43
N SER A 108 5.41 -17.50 -2.27
CA SER A 108 6.55 -18.31 -1.85
C SER A 108 7.32 -17.59 -0.74
N THR A 109 7.41 -18.24 0.41
CA THR A 109 8.15 -17.74 1.58
C THR A 109 9.62 -18.19 1.60
N LYS A 110 10.13 -18.81 0.49
CA LYS A 110 11.58 -19.07 0.36
C LYS A 110 12.34 -17.78 0.61
N ALA A 111 13.30 -17.82 1.50
CA ALA A 111 14.05 -16.62 1.91
C ALA A 111 14.73 -15.92 0.73
N ILE A 112 14.84 -14.59 0.82
CA ILE A 112 15.69 -13.76 -0.03
C ILE A 112 16.86 -13.25 0.80
N ASP A 113 17.96 -12.86 0.14
CA ASP A 113 19.13 -12.32 0.83
C ASP A 113 18.84 -10.91 1.38
N PRO A 114 18.86 -10.71 2.72
CA PRO A 114 18.62 -9.40 3.31
C PRO A 114 19.74 -8.38 3.06
N LYS A 115 20.91 -8.80 2.59
CA LYS A 115 21.99 -7.89 2.18
C LYS A 115 21.68 -7.27 0.82
N GLU A 116 21.13 -8.04 -0.09
CA GLU A 116 20.70 -7.57 -1.41
C GLU A 116 19.36 -6.83 -1.33
N PHE A 117 18.44 -7.33 -0.54
CA PHE A 117 17.09 -6.80 -0.35
C PHE A 117 16.85 -6.41 1.12
N PRO A 118 17.49 -5.36 1.64
CA PRO A 118 17.22 -4.89 2.99
C PRO A 118 15.78 -4.38 3.08
N ASN A 119 15.06 -4.78 4.13
CA ASN A 119 13.69 -4.29 4.33
C ASN A 119 13.65 -2.97 5.12
N ILE A 120 12.49 -2.31 5.09
CA ILE A 120 12.25 -1.03 5.78
C ILE A 120 12.65 -1.10 7.27
N GLY A 121 12.32 -2.18 7.97
CA GLY A 121 12.68 -2.35 9.38
C GLY A 121 14.20 -2.29 9.62
N MET A 122 14.98 -2.95 8.76
CA MET A 122 16.45 -2.91 8.83
C MET A 122 17.00 -1.50 8.62
N LEU A 123 16.43 -0.74 7.66
CA LEU A 123 16.85 0.62 7.37
C LEU A 123 16.52 1.56 8.53
N LEU A 124 15.33 1.43 9.11
CA LEU A 124 14.91 2.28 10.23
C LEU A 124 15.68 1.95 11.54
N ARG A 125 16.01 0.68 11.79
CA ARG A 125 16.91 0.33 12.90
C ARG A 125 18.28 1.01 12.75
N LYS A 126 18.87 0.96 11.55
CA LYS A 126 20.13 1.69 11.26
C LYS A 126 20.00 3.20 11.48
N ALA A 127 18.80 3.76 11.24
CA ALA A 127 18.49 5.15 11.52
C ALA A 127 18.18 5.42 13.01
N GLY A 128 18.23 4.42 13.90
CA GLY A 128 18.04 4.56 15.34
C GLY A 128 16.58 4.52 15.80
N TYR A 129 15.68 3.95 15.00
CA TYR A 129 14.31 3.64 15.40
C TYR A 129 14.26 2.32 16.17
N VAL A 130 13.36 2.24 17.13
CA VAL A 130 12.92 0.96 17.68
C VAL A 130 11.81 0.42 16.82
N THR A 131 11.88 -0.86 16.43
CA THR A 131 11.03 -1.42 15.39
C THR A 131 10.17 -2.56 15.91
N GLY A 132 8.85 -2.52 15.60
CA GLY A 132 7.89 -3.55 15.93
C GLY A 132 7.06 -3.98 14.72
N TYR A 133 6.77 -5.27 14.62
CA TYR A 133 5.88 -5.84 13.61
C TYR A 133 4.80 -6.68 14.28
N PHE A 134 3.54 -6.33 14.09
CA PHE A 134 2.40 -6.97 14.73
C PHE A 134 1.37 -7.39 13.68
N GLY A 135 1.04 -8.68 13.64
CA GLY A 135 0.09 -9.30 12.74
C GLY A 135 0.74 -10.03 11.56
N LYS A 136 -0.02 -10.24 10.51
CA LYS A 136 0.35 -11.06 9.35
C LYS A 136 1.72 -10.72 8.79
N TRP A 137 2.67 -11.67 8.94
CA TRP A 137 4.04 -11.51 8.42
C TRP A 137 4.11 -11.70 6.91
N HIS A 138 3.93 -12.91 6.45
CA HIS A 138 3.89 -13.33 5.03
C HIS A 138 4.98 -12.69 4.15
N LEU A 139 6.20 -12.54 4.70
CA LEU A 139 7.39 -11.99 4.05
C LEU A 139 8.46 -13.08 3.88
N PRO A 140 9.32 -13.00 2.85
CA PRO A 140 10.39 -13.96 2.61
C PRO A 140 11.64 -13.68 3.48
N TYR A 141 11.42 -13.33 4.75
CA TYR A 141 12.45 -13.14 5.77
C TYR A 141 12.19 -14.06 6.95
N PRO A 142 13.23 -14.44 7.74
CA PRO A 142 13.05 -15.26 8.93
C PRO A 142 12.03 -14.65 9.89
N PHE A 143 11.17 -15.48 10.48
CA PHE A 143 10.23 -15.08 11.54
C PHE A 143 10.48 -15.82 12.84
N LYS A 144 10.39 -17.17 12.89
CA LYS A 144 10.51 -17.97 14.11
C LYS A 144 11.89 -17.95 14.74
N LYS A 145 12.96 -18.01 13.93
CA LYS A 145 14.38 -17.96 14.36
C LYS A 145 15.01 -16.63 13.95
N ALA A 146 14.23 -15.57 13.93
CA ALA A 146 14.68 -14.28 13.45
C ALA A 146 15.34 -13.49 14.58
N THR A 147 16.46 -12.85 14.26
CA THR A 147 17.06 -11.79 15.06
C THR A 147 16.62 -10.42 14.50
N PRO A 148 16.80 -9.33 15.26
CA PRO A 148 16.57 -8.00 14.72
C PRO A 148 17.39 -7.69 13.47
N GLU A 149 18.59 -8.29 13.33
CA GLU A 149 19.51 -8.07 12.21
C GLU A 149 19.00 -8.70 10.91
N ASN A 150 18.38 -9.90 10.99
CA ASN A 150 17.92 -10.62 9.79
C ASN A 150 16.43 -10.45 9.49
N SER A 151 15.65 -9.90 10.42
CA SER A 151 14.23 -9.60 10.23
C SER A 151 13.93 -8.10 10.08
N GLY A 152 14.76 -7.25 10.68
CA GLY A 152 14.55 -5.80 10.74
C GLY A 152 13.72 -5.32 11.93
N TYR A 153 13.28 -6.22 12.83
CA TYR A 153 12.35 -5.86 13.91
C TYR A 153 12.83 -6.35 15.28
N ASP A 154 12.82 -5.42 16.24
CA ASP A 154 13.18 -5.70 17.65
C ASP A 154 12.09 -6.56 18.32
N GLN A 155 10.82 -6.35 17.97
CA GLN A 155 9.70 -7.16 18.42
C GLN A 155 8.83 -7.59 17.24
N ARG A 156 8.41 -8.85 17.24
CA ARG A 156 7.50 -9.43 16.25
C ARG A 156 6.44 -10.26 16.96
N PHE A 157 5.19 -10.13 16.49
CA PHE A 157 4.07 -10.89 16.99
C PHE A 157 3.08 -11.15 15.85
N ASP A 158 2.88 -12.40 15.47
CA ASP A 158 1.96 -12.83 14.43
C ASP A 158 0.84 -13.66 15.08
N ALA A 159 -0.40 -13.17 14.97
CA ALA A 159 -1.58 -13.78 15.56
C ALA A 159 -2.83 -13.28 14.81
N LEU A 160 -4.01 -13.68 15.26
CA LEU A 160 -5.31 -13.23 14.76
C LEU A 160 -5.49 -11.73 15.00
N ASP A 161 -6.22 -11.04 14.13
CA ASP A 161 -6.39 -9.59 14.14
C ASP A 161 -6.77 -9.02 15.50
N PHE A 162 -7.72 -9.66 16.21
CA PHE A 162 -8.18 -9.20 17.52
C PHE A 162 -7.14 -9.38 18.65
N GLN A 163 -6.05 -10.09 18.40
CA GLN A 163 -4.98 -10.36 19.37
C GLN A 163 -3.78 -9.43 19.22
N ILE A 164 -3.62 -8.78 18.07
CA ILE A 164 -2.37 -8.04 17.76
C ILE A 164 -2.34 -6.62 18.34
N ALA A 165 -3.50 -6.02 18.64
CA ALA A 165 -3.55 -4.66 19.16
C ALA A 165 -2.89 -4.53 20.54
N ALA A 166 -3.15 -5.45 21.48
CA ALA A 166 -2.61 -5.37 22.83
C ALA A 166 -1.06 -5.40 22.88
N PRO A 167 -0.35 -6.34 22.20
CA PRO A 167 1.12 -6.31 22.15
C PRO A 167 1.68 -5.08 21.42
N ALA A 168 1.00 -4.57 20.37
CA ALA A 168 1.41 -3.35 19.69
C ALA A 168 1.28 -2.12 20.61
N ILE A 169 0.19 -2.01 21.35
CA ILE A 169 -0.04 -0.96 22.35
C ILE A 169 1.03 -1.01 23.46
N LYS A 170 1.35 -2.20 23.97
CA LYS A 170 2.43 -2.39 24.95
C LYS A 170 3.77 -1.91 24.41
N PHE A 171 4.10 -2.25 23.15
CA PHE A 171 5.32 -1.79 22.49
C PHE A 171 5.36 -0.26 22.37
N ILE A 172 4.28 0.39 21.92
CA ILE A 172 4.20 1.85 21.80
C ILE A 172 4.38 2.52 23.17
N ASN A 173 3.71 2.03 24.22
CA ASN A 173 3.84 2.57 25.57
C ASN A 173 5.29 2.49 26.08
N ASN A 174 5.98 1.36 25.88
CA ASN A 174 7.35 1.15 26.33
C ASN A 174 8.36 2.01 25.56
N ASN A 175 8.02 2.49 24.37
CA ASN A 175 8.93 3.22 23.49
C ASN A 175 8.51 4.68 23.20
N LYS A 176 7.51 5.23 23.92
CA LYS A 176 6.94 6.57 23.68
C LYS A 176 7.94 7.73 23.79
N SER A 177 9.07 7.55 24.42
CA SER A 177 10.11 8.58 24.63
C SER A 177 11.18 8.64 23.53
N ARG A 178 11.17 7.71 22.59
CA ARG A 178 12.12 7.62 21.47
C ARG A 178 11.41 7.31 20.16
N PRO A 179 11.99 7.62 18.99
CA PRO A 179 11.37 7.31 17.72
C PRO A 179 11.12 5.82 17.56
N PHE A 180 9.91 5.43 17.18
CA PHE A 180 9.54 4.05 16.88
C PHE A 180 8.96 3.90 15.48
N PHE A 181 9.17 2.73 14.89
CA PHE A 181 8.50 2.27 13.69
C PHE A 181 7.66 1.04 14.02
N VAL A 182 6.37 1.13 13.82
CA VAL A 182 5.43 0.02 14.03
C VAL A 182 4.76 -0.34 12.72
N VAL A 183 4.83 -1.63 12.35
CA VAL A 183 3.97 -2.23 11.33
C VAL A 183 2.80 -2.90 12.03
N PHE A 184 1.58 -2.51 11.68
CA PHE A 184 0.34 -3.10 12.16
C PHE A 184 -0.38 -3.73 10.97
N SER A 185 -0.21 -5.05 10.81
CA SER A 185 -0.57 -5.80 9.60
C SER A 185 -1.73 -6.75 9.86
N LEU A 186 -2.92 -6.36 9.40
CA LEU A 186 -4.17 -7.07 9.60
C LEU A 186 -4.38 -8.16 8.53
N MET A 187 -5.07 -9.25 8.90
CA MET A 187 -5.49 -10.30 7.99
C MET A 187 -6.76 -9.91 7.25
N ASN A 188 -7.75 -9.32 7.96
CA ASN A 188 -9.00 -8.90 7.33
C ASN A 188 -8.78 -7.76 6.32
N PRO A 189 -9.55 -7.75 5.21
CA PRO A 189 -10.70 -8.64 4.87
C PRO A 189 -10.35 -9.96 4.14
N HIS A 190 -9.11 -10.45 4.13
CA HIS A 190 -8.70 -11.69 3.46
C HIS A 190 -9.54 -12.91 3.83
N ASN A 191 -10.19 -12.91 5.01
CA ASN A 191 -11.08 -14.00 5.44
C ASN A 191 -12.32 -14.18 4.56
N ILE A 192 -12.58 -13.25 3.65
CA ILE A 192 -13.56 -13.43 2.58
C ILE A 192 -13.27 -14.67 1.72
N CYS A 193 -12.03 -15.10 1.65
CA CYS A 193 -11.65 -16.36 1.01
C CYS A 193 -12.25 -17.59 1.72
N GLN A 194 -12.33 -17.56 3.05
CA GLN A 194 -12.98 -18.60 3.85
C GLN A 194 -14.50 -18.53 3.68
N TYR A 195 -15.07 -17.31 3.77
CA TYR A 195 -16.49 -17.10 3.55
C TYR A 195 -16.97 -17.67 2.20
N GLY A 196 -16.30 -17.32 1.10
CA GLY A 196 -16.62 -17.80 -0.24
C GLY A 196 -16.54 -19.33 -0.40
N ARG A 197 -15.85 -20.02 0.52
CA ARG A 197 -15.74 -21.49 0.58
C ARG A 197 -16.59 -22.12 1.67
N SER A 198 -17.47 -21.34 2.31
CA SER A 198 -18.28 -21.76 3.46
C SER A 198 -17.45 -22.36 4.60
N GLN A 199 -16.31 -21.75 4.91
CA GLN A 199 -15.39 -22.13 5.98
C GLN A 199 -15.51 -21.18 7.18
N PRO A 200 -15.15 -21.60 8.41
CA PRO A 200 -15.12 -20.73 9.57
C PRO A 200 -14.22 -19.51 9.37
N LEU A 201 -14.59 -18.39 9.98
CA LEU A 201 -13.86 -17.13 9.93
C LEU A 201 -12.98 -17.02 11.18
N PRO A 202 -11.64 -17.06 11.05
CA PRO A 202 -10.74 -17.09 12.21
C PRO A 202 -10.61 -15.73 12.91
N ASP A 203 -10.70 -14.63 12.17
CA ASP A 203 -10.40 -13.28 12.68
C ASP A 203 -11.65 -12.48 13.10
N GLY A 204 -12.69 -13.15 13.52
CA GLY A 204 -13.87 -12.55 14.12
C GLY A 204 -15.18 -12.88 13.41
N ASP A 205 -16.26 -12.71 14.15
CA ASP A 205 -17.62 -12.91 13.67
C ASP A 205 -18.12 -11.66 12.93
N ILE A 206 -18.69 -11.87 11.76
CA ILE A 206 -19.31 -10.83 10.93
C ILE A 206 -20.81 -10.68 11.18
N GLY A 207 -21.40 -11.53 12.05
CA GLY A 207 -22.82 -11.59 12.30
C GLY A 207 -23.61 -12.39 11.25
N GLN A 208 -24.91 -12.44 11.43
CA GLN A 208 -25.82 -13.14 10.53
C GLN A 208 -25.96 -12.37 9.21
N VAL A 209 -25.78 -13.09 8.09
CA VAL A 209 -25.98 -12.52 6.75
C VAL A 209 -27.46 -12.18 6.56
N PRO A 210 -27.81 -10.92 6.24
CA PRO A 210 -29.22 -10.55 6.03
C PRO A 210 -29.77 -11.09 4.69
N ALA A 211 -31.05 -10.87 4.46
CA ALA A 211 -31.64 -11.12 3.16
C ALA A 211 -30.94 -10.27 2.05
N ALA A 212 -30.86 -10.82 0.84
CA ALA A 212 -30.05 -10.23 -0.22
C ALA A 212 -30.46 -8.81 -0.59
N ASP A 213 -31.74 -8.48 -0.52
CA ASP A 213 -32.28 -7.13 -0.77
C ASP A 213 -31.74 -6.05 0.20
N LYS A 214 -31.29 -6.46 1.39
CA LYS A 214 -30.64 -5.61 2.41
C LYS A 214 -29.12 -5.61 2.34
N CYS A 215 -28.54 -6.41 1.45
CA CYS A 215 -27.11 -6.40 1.17
C CYS A 215 -26.74 -5.30 0.14
N PRO A 216 -25.47 -4.89 0.06
CA PRO A 216 -25.01 -4.02 -1.01
C PRO A 216 -25.40 -4.55 -2.39
N PRO A 217 -25.68 -3.72 -3.39
CA PRO A 217 -25.98 -4.18 -4.75
C PRO A 217 -24.81 -4.98 -5.32
N ALA A 218 -25.09 -5.92 -6.22
CA ALA A 218 -24.05 -6.50 -7.06
C ALA A 218 -23.32 -5.38 -7.81
N PRO A 219 -22.02 -5.54 -8.17
CA PRO A 219 -21.30 -4.47 -8.82
C PRO A 219 -21.87 -4.21 -10.23
N ALA A 220 -21.85 -2.95 -10.69
CA ALA A 220 -22.35 -2.58 -12.00
C ALA A 220 -21.61 -3.29 -13.15
N ASN A 221 -20.33 -3.62 -12.93
CA ASN A 221 -19.46 -4.37 -13.84
C ASN A 221 -19.41 -5.88 -13.48
N LEU A 222 -20.53 -6.47 -13.06
CA LEU A 222 -20.60 -7.90 -12.72
C LEU A 222 -20.27 -8.80 -13.92
N GLU A 223 -20.70 -8.43 -15.12
CA GLU A 223 -20.49 -9.24 -16.30
C GLU A 223 -19.04 -9.13 -16.83
N LYS A 224 -18.63 -10.09 -17.65
CA LYS A 224 -17.31 -10.07 -18.28
C LYS A 224 -17.23 -8.94 -19.31
N ALA A 225 -16.05 -8.35 -19.45
CA ALA A 225 -15.78 -7.30 -20.42
C ALA A 225 -15.99 -7.81 -21.87
N LYS A 226 -16.48 -6.91 -22.74
CA LYS A 226 -16.54 -7.19 -24.17
C LYS A 226 -15.14 -7.31 -24.77
N ASN A 227 -14.95 -8.25 -25.68
CA ASN A 227 -13.66 -8.48 -26.36
C ASN A 227 -12.49 -8.72 -25.39
N GLN A 228 -12.77 -9.27 -24.20
CA GLN A 228 -11.69 -9.53 -23.24
C GLN A 228 -10.65 -10.52 -23.78
N SER A 229 -9.43 -10.42 -23.27
CA SER A 229 -8.33 -11.36 -23.59
C SER A 229 -8.74 -12.81 -23.32
N ASP A 230 -8.47 -13.70 -24.27
CA ASP A 230 -8.68 -15.14 -24.15
C ASP A 230 -7.84 -15.77 -23.03
N ALA A 231 -6.73 -15.15 -22.66
CA ALA A 231 -5.93 -15.54 -21.49
C ALA A 231 -6.73 -15.44 -20.16
N LEU A 232 -7.58 -14.41 -20.02
CA LEU A 232 -8.45 -14.25 -18.84
C LEU A 232 -9.48 -15.36 -18.74
N GLU A 233 -10.07 -15.77 -19.87
CA GLU A 233 -11.02 -16.89 -19.91
C GLU A 233 -10.33 -18.21 -19.48
N ALA A 234 -9.13 -18.46 -19.96
CA ALA A 234 -8.36 -19.66 -19.58
C ALA A 234 -8.10 -19.71 -18.06
N VAL A 235 -7.74 -18.59 -17.43
CA VAL A 235 -7.55 -18.50 -15.98
C VAL A 235 -8.86 -18.72 -15.24
N TRP A 236 -9.96 -18.14 -15.73
CA TRP A 236 -11.27 -18.28 -15.11
C TRP A 236 -11.72 -19.75 -15.10
N GLN A 237 -11.64 -20.43 -16.24
CA GLN A 237 -11.94 -21.85 -16.39
C GLN A 237 -11.06 -22.71 -15.47
N ALA A 238 -9.78 -22.44 -15.39
CA ALA A 238 -8.86 -23.16 -14.52
C ALA A 238 -9.19 -22.99 -13.03
N ARG A 239 -9.63 -21.80 -12.59
CA ARG A 239 -10.06 -21.57 -11.21
C ARG A 239 -11.31 -22.37 -10.85
N LEU A 240 -12.28 -22.46 -11.74
CA LEU A 240 -13.49 -23.25 -11.51
C LEU A 240 -13.18 -24.73 -11.22
N ARG A 241 -12.14 -25.25 -11.87
CA ARG A 241 -11.73 -26.66 -11.78
C ARG A 241 -10.72 -26.93 -10.66
N ALA A 242 -10.14 -25.88 -10.05
CA ALA A 242 -9.06 -26.05 -9.08
C ALA A 242 -9.53 -26.71 -7.78
N LYS A 243 -8.83 -27.77 -7.37
CA LYS A 243 -9.06 -28.48 -6.11
C LYS A 243 -7.84 -28.44 -5.20
N ASP A 244 -8.06 -28.37 -3.90
CA ASP A 244 -7.03 -28.67 -2.91
C ASP A 244 -6.79 -30.18 -2.90
N LYS A 245 -5.62 -30.61 -3.39
CA LYS A 245 -5.26 -32.02 -3.53
C LYS A 245 -5.24 -32.80 -2.20
N LYS A 246 -4.88 -32.11 -1.09
CA LYS A 246 -4.78 -32.75 0.23
C LYS A 246 -6.15 -32.98 0.86
N ARG A 247 -7.09 -32.06 0.63
CA ARG A 247 -8.44 -32.10 1.24
C ARG A 247 -9.53 -32.59 0.29
N ASN A 248 -9.21 -32.74 -1.00
CA ASN A 248 -10.15 -33.03 -2.09
C ASN A 248 -11.39 -32.12 -2.13
N ILE A 249 -11.21 -30.85 -1.75
CA ILE A 249 -12.25 -29.81 -1.77
C ILE A 249 -11.90 -28.75 -2.82
N ARG A 250 -12.89 -27.95 -3.21
CA ARG A 250 -12.65 -26.78 -4.09
C ARG A 250 -11.65 -25.82 -3.45
N LYS A 251 -10.69 -25.35 -4.23
CA LYS A 251 -9.70 -24.37 -3.80
C LYS A 251 -10.29 -22.95 -3.75
N PHE A 252 -11.30 -22.69 -4.57
CA PHE A 252 -11.97 -21.40 -4.70
C PHE A 252 -13.50 -21.54 -4.52
N ALA A 253 -14.17 -20.41 -4.32
CA ALA A 253 -15.64 -20.34 -4.29
C ALA A 253 -16.26 -20.88 -5.60
N PRO A 254 -17.48 -21.42 -5.57
CA PRO A 254 -18.17 -21.95 -6.75
C PRO A 254 -18.79 -20.83 -7.59
N LEU A 255 -17.94 -19.91 -8.10
CA LEU A 255 -18.35 -18.66 -8.76
C LEU A 255 -19.27 -18.87 -9.97
N GLU A 256 -19.18 -20.04 -10.63
CA GLU A 256 -20.04 -20.41 -11.75
C GLU A 256 -21.51 -20.60 -11.37
N LYS A 257 -21.77 -20.83 -10.09
CA LYS A 257 -23.11 -21.06 -9.54
C LYS A 257 -23.71 -19.82 -8.90
N TRP A 258 -22.92 -18.77 -8.71
CA TRP A 258 -23.36 -17.59 -8.02
C TRP A 258 -24.22 -16.71 -8.91
N ASP A 259 -25.37 -16.36 -8.39
CA ASP A 259 -26.26 -15.34 -8.95
C ASP A 259 -25.97 -13.93 -8.37
N ALA A 260 -26.80 -12.95 -8.69
CA ALA A 260 -26.64 -11.59 -8.18
C ALA A 260 -26.78 -11.51 -6.65
N ASP A 261 -27.65 -12.33 -6.06
CA ASP A 261 -27.88 -12.36 -4.61
C ASP A 261 -26.71 -12.94 -3.83
N ASP A 262 -26.03 -13.96 -4.39
CA ASP A 262 -24.79 -14.50 -3.82
C ASP A 262 -23.68 -13.45 -3.80
N TRP A 263 -23.54 -12.67 -4.89
CA TRP A 263 -22.59 -11.57 -4.95
C TRP A 263 -22.92 -10.44 -3.98
N ARG A 264 -24.20 -10.12 -3.76
CA ARG A 264 -24.66 -9.14 -2.78
C ARG A 264 -24.25 -9.57 -1.36
N LYS A 265 -24.49 -10.82 -0.98
CA LYS A 265 -24.11 -11.41 0.32
C LYS A 265 -22.59 -11.46 0.49
N TYR A 266 -21.85 -11.80 -0.57
CA TYR A 266 -20.38 -11.81 -0.56
C TYR A 266 -19.82 -10.40 -0.29
N ARG A 267 -20.36 -9.36 -0.95
CA ARG A 267 -19.98 -7.96 -0.73
C ARG A 267 -20.33 -7.50 0.68
N TRP A 268 -21.48 -7.88 1.20
CA TRP A 268 -21.86 -7.59 2.58
C TRP A 268 -20.85 -8.19 3.56
N ALA A 269 -20.55 -9.47 3.45
CA ALA A 269 -19.58 -10.15 4.31
C ALA A 269 -18.19 -9.50 4.25
N TYR A 270 -17.76 -9.12 3.05
CA TYR A 270 -16.51 -8.42 2.83
C TYR A 270 -16.46 -7.08 3.60
N TYR A 271 -17.49 -6.28 3.53
CA TYR A 271 -17.54 -5.01 4.24
C TYR A 271 -17.55 -5.16 5.76
N ARG A 272 -18.21 -6.18 6.29
CA ARG A 272 -18.13 -6.50 7.74
C ARG A 272 -16.70 -6.85 8.16
N MET A 273 -15.95 -7.56 7.33
CA MET A 273 -14.54 -7.88 7.61
C MET A 273 -13.65 -6.63 7.58
N VAL A 274 -13.89 -5.68 6.69
CA VAL A 274 -13.21 -4.39 6.69
C VAL A 274 -13.50 -3.61 7.98
N GLU A 275 -14.75 -3.64 8.47
CA GLU A 275 -15.12 -3.01 9.74
C GLU A 275 -14.46 -3.66 10.96
N LEU A 276 -14.23 -4.99 10.93
CA LEU A 276 -13.45 -5.66 11.96
C LEU A 276 -12.01 -5.13 11.98
N ALA A 277 -11.38 -4.96 10.80
CA ALA A 277 -10.07 -4.35 10.70
C ALA A 277 -10.06 -2.89 11.19
N ASP A 278 -11.07 -2.09 10.84
CA ASP A 278 -11.21 -0.70 11.31
C ASP A 278 -11.27 -0.60 12.84
N LYS A 279 -11.98 -1.53 13.50
CA LYS A 279 -12.04 -1.59 14.97
C LYS A 279 -10.66 -1.79 15.60
N GLU A 280 -9.83 -2.67 15.03
CA GLU A 280 -8.47 -2.90 15.53
C GLU A 280 -7.57 -1.69 15.29
N VAL A 281 -7.68 -1.02 14.14
CA VAL A 281 -7.02 0.27 13.87
C VAL A 281 -7.40 1.30 14.92
N GLY A 282 -8.68 1.39 15.27
CA GLY A 282 -9.20 2.32 16.29
C GLY A 282 -8.51 2.18 17.64
N LYS A 283 -8.18 0.95 18.09
CA LYS A 283 -7.47 0.72 19.37
C LYS A 283 -6.07 1.36 19.38
N ILE A 284 -5.36 1.26 18.25
CA ILE A 284 -4.02 1.86 18.11
C ILE A 284 -4.11 3.39 18.06
N LEU A 285 -5.05 3.95 17.27
CA LEU A 285 -5.26 5.39 17.16
C LEU A 285 -5.65 6.01 18.52
N ALA A 286 -6.56 5.37 19.25
CA ALA A 286 -6.93 5.79 20.60
C ALA A 286 -5.73 5.81 21.56
N THR A 287 -4.80 4.86 21.41
CA THR A 287 -3.56 4.82 22.20
C THR A 287 -2.66 6.00 21.88
N LEU A 288 -2.43 6.31 20.59
CA LEU A 288 -1.64 7.48 20.18
C LEU A 288 -2.24 8.78 20.75
N LYS A 289 -3.57 8.91 20.70
CA LYS A 289 -4.30 10.04 21.28
C LYS A 289 -4.10 10.15 22.80
N LYS A 290 -4.30 9.04 23.53
CA LYS A 290 -4.10 8.97 24.99
C LYS A 290 -2.68 9.36 25.40
N LEU A 291 -1.68 8.99 24.61
CA LEU A 291 -0.27 9.28 24.84
C LEU A 291 0.17 10.66 24.30
N ARG A 292 -0.73 11.43 23.67
CA ARG A 292 -0.43 12.73 23.01
C ARG A 292 0.66 12.61 21.94
N LEU A 293 0.67 11.50 21.20
CA LEU A 293 1.67 11.23 20.15
C LEU A 293 1.16 11.53 18.73
N GLU A 294 -0.11 11.91 18.54
CA GLU A 294 -0.74 12.11 17.23
C GLU A 294 0.03 13.10 16.33
N ASN A 295 0.44 14.24 16.89
CA ASN A 295 1.17 15.27 16.13
C ASN A 295 2.60 14.87 15.78
N ASN A 296 3.17 13.89 16.49
CA ASN A 296 4.53 13.38 16.26
C ASN A 296 4.54 11.97 15.68
N THR A 297 3.45 11.54 15.04
CA THR A 297 3.37 10.21 14.41
C THR A 297 2.85 10.34 12.99
N VAL A 298 3.65 9.93 12.01
CA VAL A 298 3.21 9.74 10.63
C VAL A 298 2.51 8.38 10.54
N ILE A 299 1.30 8.37 10.01
CA ILE A 299 0.50 7.16 9.81
C ILE A 299 0.35 6.94 8.31
N ILE A 300 0.76 5.78 7.81
CA ILE A 300 0.52 5.35 6.45
C ILE A 300 -0.43 4.17 6.50
N PHE A 301 -1.58 4.29 5.85
CA PHE A 301 -2.58 3.23 5.72
C PHE A 301 -2.67 2.77 4.27
N THR A 302 -2.64 1.44 4.06
CA THR A 302 -2.83 0.82 2.75
C THR A 302 -3.30 -0.62 2.87
N SER A 303 -3.48 -1.29 1.72
CA SER A 303 -3.61 -2.75 1.60
C SER A 303 -2.51 -3.31 0.73
N ASP A 304 -2.21 -4.60 0.84
CA ASP A 304 -1.26 -5.25 -0.05
C ASP A 304 -1.82 -5.44 -1.47
N HIS A 305 -3.09 -5.76 -1.63
CA HIS A 305 -3.86 -5.81 -2.88
C HIS A 305 -5.35 -5.75 -2.57
N GLY A 306 -6.21 -5.74 -3.59
CA GLY A 306 -7.65 -5.76 -3.43
C GLY A 306 -8.28 -7.14 -3.60
N ASP A 307 -9.62 -7.15 -3.78
CA ASP A 307 -10.47 -8.31 -4.06
C ASP A 307 -11.40 -7.96 -5.22
N GLY A 308 -11.69 -8.91 -6.11
CA GLY A 308 -12.59 -8.69 -7.24
C GLY A 308 -14.03 -8.38 -6.87
N ILE A 309 -14.47 -8.79 -5.67
CA ILE A 309 -15.81 -8.52 -5.07
C ILE A 309 -17.01 -8.57 -6.03
N GLY A 310 -16.92 -9.41 -7.05
CA GLY A 310 -17.94 -9.62 -8.07
C GLY A 310 -17.69 -8.93 -9.40
N ALA A 311 -16.83 -7.91 -9.48
CA ALA A 311 -16.48 -7.30 -10.76
C ALA A 311 -15.99 -8.38 -11.74
N HIS A 312 -16.51 -8.39 -12.98
CA HIS A 312 -16.22 -9.39 -13.99
C HIS A 312 -16.43 -10.85 -13.55
N ARG A 313 -17.38 -11.08 -12.64
CA ARG A 313 -17.62 -12.36 -11.95
C ARG A 313 -16.38 -12.88 -11.20
N TRP A 314 -15.49 -11.97 -10.77
CA TRP A 314 -14.24 -12.30 -10.12
C TRP A 314 -14.31 -12.11 -8.60
N ALA A 315 -13.85 -13.10 -7.86
CA ALA A 315 -13.56 -13.01 -6.43
C ALA A 315 -12.07 -13.20 -6.18
N GLN A 316 -11.58 -12.66 -5.09
CA GLN A 316 -10.17 -12.71 -4.70
C GLN A 316 -9.26 -11.88 -5.64
N LYS A 317 -8.05 -12.29 -5.86
CA LYS A 317 -6.88 -11.54 -6.33
C LYS A 317 -6.31 -12.06 -7.64
N ASN A 318 -5.12 -11.60 -8.04
CA ASN A 318 -4.31 -11.97 -9.20
C ASN A 318 -4.74 -11.35 -10.53
N MET A 319 -5.76 -10.50 -10.58
CA MET A 319 -6.18 -9.80 -11.81
C MET A 319 -5.68 -8.34 -11.83
N PHE A 320 -5.75 -7.71 -13.00
CA PHE A 320 -5.42 -6.30 -13.16
C PHE A 320 -6.64 -5.36 -13.06
N TYR A 321 -7.83 -5.89 -12.79
CA TYR A 321 -9.01 -5.07 -12.52
C TYR A 321 -8.75 -4.12 -11.34
N ASP A 322 -9.33 -2.93 -11.40
CA ASP A 322 -9.13 -1.93 -10.33
C ASP A 322 -9.51 -2.48 -8.96
N GLU A 323 -10.52 -3.33 -8.86
CA GLU A 323 -10.92 -3.96 -7.60
C GLU A 323 -9.84 -4.85 -6.99
N THR A 324 -8.93 -5.39 -7.80
CA THR A 324 -7.83 -6.24 -7.32
C THR A 324 -6.49 -5.51 -7.25
N ALA A 325 -6.24 -4.56 -8.15
CA ALA A 325 -4.94 -3.91 -8.30
C ALA A 325 -4.88 -2.52 -7.65
N ARG A 326 -6.02 -1.78 -7.57
CA ARG A 326 -6.11 -0.49 -6.89
C ARG A 326 -6.43 -0.67 -5.41
N ILE A 327 -5.66 0.01 -4.57
CA ILE A 327 -5.70 -0.17 -3.11
C ILE A 327 -5.95 1.15 -2.39
N PRO A 328 -6.49 1.15 -1.16
CA PRO A 328 -6.59 2.35 -0.36
C PRO A 328 -5.19 2.84 0.00
N PHE A 329 -4.98 4.16 -0.02
CA PHE A 329 -3.70 4.72 0.35
C PHE A 329 -3.88 6.10 1.01
N ILE A 330 -3.52 6.20 2.29
CA ILE A 330 -3.64 7.43 3.08
C ILE A 330 -2.32 7.70 3.78
N ILE A 331 -1.85 8.95 3.74
CA ILE A 331 -0.76 9.44 4.58
C ILE A 331 -1.33 10.54 5.48
N SER A 332 -1.20 10.36 6.78
CA SER A 332 -1.75 11.28 7.78
C SER A 332 -0.74 11.55 8.90
N GLN A 333 -0.47 12.82 9.14
CA GLN A 333 0.20 13.31 10.34
C GLN A 333 -0.50 14.59 10.78
N LYS A 334 -1.16 14.54 11.91
CA LYS A 334 -1.95 15.67 12.43
C LYS A 334 -1.10 16.94 12.55
N GLY A 335 -1.56 18.02 11.94
CA GLY A 335 -0.86 19.30 11.93
C GLY A 335 0.30 19.42 10.92
N THR A 336 0.58 18.36 10.13
CA THR A 336 1.65 18.38 9.11
C THR A 336 1.10 18.06 7.72
N THR A 337 0.35 16.97 7.57
CA THR A 337 -0.23 16.61 6.28
C THR A 337 -1.39 17.51 5.91
N LYS A 338 -1.55 17.77 4.61
CA LYS A 338 -2.69 18.49 4.07
C LYS A 338 -3.88 17.55 3.94
N THR A 339 -5.03 17.97 4.44
CA THR A 339 -6.29 17.26 4.21
C THR A 339 -6.71 17.41 2.76
N GLY A 340 -7.04 16.30 2.11
CA GLY A 340 -7.54 16.32 0.73
C GLY A 340 -7.39 15.01 -0.01
N LYS A 341 -7.67 15.06 -1.32
CA LYS A 341 -7.51 13.93 -2.25
C LYS A 341 -6.45 14.28 -3.30
N SER A 342 -5.65 13.30 -3.68
CA SER A 342 -4.67 13.40 -4.75
C SER A 342 -4.91 12.30 -5.79
N ASP A 343 -4.92 12.66 -7.08
CA ASP A 343 -4.97 11.71 -8.20
C ASP A 343 -3.58 11.34 -8.73
N PHE A 344 -2.53 11.65 -7.96
CA PHE A 344 -1.18 11.23 -8.29
C PHE A 344 -1.09 9.71 -8.32
N LEU A 345 -0.48 9.17 -9.39
CA LEU A 345 -0.29 7.72 -9.53
C LEU A 345 0.70 7.20 -8.49
N VAL A 346 0.27 6.32 -7.62
CA VAL A 346 1.09 5.69 -6.57
C VAL A 346 1.27 4.21 -6.88
N ASN A 347 2.50 3.70 -6.73
CA ASN A 347 2.78 2.28 -6.65
C ASN A 347 3.20 1.94 -5.21
N ASN A 348 2.32 1.32 -4.43
CA ASN A 348 2.62 1.06 -3.02
C ASN A 348 3.82 0.13 -2.82
N GLY A 349 4.04 -0.81 -3.75
CA GLY A 349 5.19 -1.72 -3.72
C GLY A 349 6.54 -1.00 -3.84
N LEU A 350 6.55 0.20 -4.38
CA LEU A 350 7.79 0.95 -4.61
C LEU A 350 7.89 2.20 -3.73
N ASP A 351 6.77 2.92 -3.51
CA ASP A 351 6.77 4.26 -2.94
C ASP A 351 6.76 4.29 -1.41
N ILE A 352 6.32 3.21 -0.76
CA ILE A 352 6.23 3.15 0.71
C ILE A 352 7.63 3.24 1.34
N MET A 353 8.61 2.47 0.85
CA MET A 353 9.96 2.50 1.40
C MET A 353 10.59 3.90 1.34
N PRO A 354 10.70 4.58 0.18
CA PRO A 354 11.28 5.92 0.12
C PRO A 354 10.47 6.93 0.94
N THR A 355 9.14 6.82 1.01
CA THR A 355 8.30 7.69 1.82
C THR A 355 8.60 7.55 3.31
N ILE A 356 8.64 6.31 3.83
CA ILE A 356 8.96 6.03 5.23
C ILE A 356 10.38 6.48 5.56
N CYS A 357 11.34 6.19 4.68
CA CYS A 357 12.74 6.61 4.87
C CYS A 357 12.90 8.13 4.88
N ASP A 358 12.18 8.86 4.03
CA ASP A 358 12.20 10.32 3.99
C ASP A 358 11.67 10.92 5.31
N TYR A 359 10.51 10.48 5.81
CA TYR A 359 10.00 10.91 7.12
C TYR A 359 10.96 10.57 8.27
N ALA A 360 11.66 9.45 8.17
CA ALA A 360 12.62 8.98 9.17
C ALA A 360 13.99 9.69 9.08
N GLY A 361 14.29 10.39 8.00
CA GLY A 361 15.64 10.87 7.69
C GLY A 361 16.62 9.71 7.47
N ALA A 362 16.13 8.57 6.96
CA ALA A 362 16.90 7.38 6.68
C ALA A 362 17.28 7.29 5.20
N LYS A 363 18.46 6.72 4.92
CA LYS A 363 18.86 6.38 3.54
C LYS A 363 18.16 5.08 3.10
N PHE A 364 17.78 4.99 1.85
CA PHE A 364 17.27 3.77 1.22
C PHE A 364 18.16 3.37 0.02
N PRO A 365 18.11 2.11 -0.46
CA PRO A 365 18.96 1.63 -1.55
C PRO A 365 18.74 2.40 -2.85
N GLU A 366 19.81 2.73 -3.57
CA GLU A 366 19.76 3.42 -4.87
C GLU A 366 18.97 2.64 -5.94
N LYS A 367 18.97 1.31 -5.84
CA LYS A 367 18.18 0.43 -6.72
C LYS A 367 16.67 0.54 -6.51
N CYS A 368 16.19 1.21 -5.45
CA CYS A 368 14.76 1.47 -5.25
C CYS A 368 14.25 2.42 -6.35
N LYS A 369 13.20 1.99 -7.06
CA LYS A 369 12.62 2.74 -8.19
C LYS A 369 11.43 3.63 -7.79
N GLY A 370 11.03 3.58 -6.51
CA GLY A 370 9.96 4.40 -5.96
C GLY A 370 10.37 5.84 -5.69
N MET A 371 9.40 6.65 -5.30
CA MET A 371 9.62 8.04 -4.88
C MET A 371 8.91 8.32 -3.55
N SER A 372 9.42 9.27 -2.79
CA SER A 372 8.73 9.76 -1.59
C SER A 372 7.44 10.49 -1.98
N LEU A 373 6.37 10.17 -1.26
CA LEU A 373 5.08 10.83 -1.37
C LEU A 373 4.91 11.95 -0.32
N ARG A 374 5.92 12.21 0.50
CA ARG A 374 5.88 13.18 1.58
C ARG A 374 5.48 14.56 1.10
N ASN A 375 6.13 15.08 0.07
CA ASN A 375 5.82 16.42 -0.47
C ASN A 375 4.34 16.54 -0.87
N ILE A 376 3.78 15.52 -1.54
CA ILE A 376 2.37 15.53 -1.93
C ILE A 376 1.47 15.46 -0.69
N ALA A 377 1.80 14.60 0.27
CA ALA A 377 1.04 14.47 1.52
C ALA A 377 1.04 15.77 2.34
N GLU A 378 2.12 16.54 2.30
CA GLU A 378 2.25 17.86 2.95
C GLU A 378 1.65 19.01 2.10
N GLY A 379 1.06 18.70 0.92
CA GLY A 379 0.37 19.68 0.05
C GLY A 379 1.27 20.39 -0.94
N ASN A 380 2.50 19.94 -1.11
CA ASN A 380 3.46 20.45 -2.07
C ASN A 380 3.36 19.72 -3.42
N LYS A 381 4.00 20.26 -4.46
CA LYS A 381 4.11 19.59 -5.75
C LYS A 381 4.99 18.33 -5.63
N PRO A 382 4.71 17.26 -6.41
CA PRO A 382 5.60 16.13 -6.50
C PRO A 382 6.98 16.56 -7.06
N GLU A 383 8.04 15.92 -6.58
CA GLU A 383 9.40 16.18 -7.08
C GLU A 383 9.54 15.86 -8.57
N LYS A 384 8.87 14.80 -9.00
CA LYS A 384 8.85 14.32 -10.39
C LYS A 384 7.43 13.99 -10.81
N LYS A 385 7.09 14.28 -12.06
CA LYS A 385 5.88 13.77 -12.70
C LYS A 385 6.02 12.26 -12.91
N ARG A 386 4.96 11.49 -12.63
CA ARG A 386 4.91 10.06 -12.93
C ARG A 386 4.04 9.84 -14.15
N LYS A 387 4.62 9.23 -15.19
CA LYS A 387 3.91 8.90 -16.44
C LYS A 387 3.00 7.68 -16.24
N TYR A 388 3.47 6.66 -15.52
CA TYR A 388 2.77 5.41 -15.29
C TYR A 388 3.12 4.75 -13.95
N VAL A 389 2.31 3.78 -13.55
CA VAL A 389 2.65 2.73 -12.59
C VAL A 389 2.57 1.37 -13.28
N ALA A 390 3.42 0.43 -12.88
CA ALA A 390 3.44 -0.92 -13.42
C ALA A 390 3.05 -1.94 -12.36
N CYS A 391 2.33 -2.99 -12.79
CA CYS A 391 1.92 -4.10 -11.95
C CYS A 391 2.16 -5.41 -12.70
N SER A 392 2.60 -6.45 -12.00
CA SER A 392 2.80 -7.79 -12.57
C SER A 392 1.86 -8.81 -11.95
N THR A 393 1.54 -9.89 -12.65
CA THR A 393 0.82 -11.04 -12.10
C THR A 393 1.40 -12.34 -12.61
N CYS A 394 1.20 -13.42 -11.84
CA CYS A 394 1.60 -14.77 -12.23
C CYS A 394 0.60 -15.80 -11.67
N PHE A 395 0.10 -16.66 -12.54
CA PHE A 395 -0.93 -17.66 -12.24
C PHE A 395 -0.40 -19.09 -12.14
N VAL A 396 0.89 -19.29 -11.93
CA VAL A 396 1.53 -20.64 -11.90
C VAL A 396 1.07 -21.51 -10.73
N GLN A 397 0.29 -20.99 -9.78
CA GLN A 397 -0.09 -21.71 -8.56
C GLN A 397 -1.17 -22.78 -8.80
N ASP A 398 -0.77 -24.01 -9.13
CA ASP A 398 -1.65 -25.21 -9.18
C ASP A 398 -2.92 -25.06 -10.04
N LEU A 399 -2.99 -24.04 -10.88
CA LEU A 399 -4.07 -23.89 -11.83
C LEU A 399 -3.77 -24.71 -13.08
N ARG A 400 -4.76 -25.48 -13.53
CA ARG A 400 -4.62 -26.32 -14.72
C ARG A 400 -5.74 -26.03 -15.69
N ALA A 401 -5.37 -25.73 -16.94
CA ALA A 401 -6.28 -25.77 -18.08
C ALA A 401 -6.01 -27.08 -18.85
N ASP A 402 -7.06 -27.82 -19.16
CA ASP A 402 -6.98 -29.07 -19.94
C ASP A 402 -5.93 -30.07 -19.39
N GLY A 403 -5.84 -30.16 -18.05
CA GLY A 403 -4.90 -31.07 -17.36
C GLY A 403 -3.46 -30.56 -17.29
N LYS A 404 -3.09 -29.48 -17.99
CA LYS A 404 -1.75 -28.88 -17.96
C LYS A 404 -1.68 -27.71 -17.00
N PRO A 405 -0.53 -27.49 -16.31
CA PRO A 405 -0.33 -26.29 -15.50
C PRO A 405 -0.49 -25.01 -16.34
N ILE A 406 -1.18 -24.01 -15.81
CA ILE A 406 -1.18 -22.67 -16.39
C ILE A 406 0.09 -21.98 -15.95
N ASN A 407 0.91 -21.54 -16.91
CA ASN A 407 2.05 -20.67 -16.70
C ASN A 407 1.75 -19.30 -17.32
N LEU A 408 0.71 -18.64 -16.83
CA LEU A 408 0.29 -17.34 -17.33
C LEU A 408 0.90 -16.24 -16.48
N GLU A 409 1.68 -15.41 -17.12
CA GLU A 409 2.21 -14.16 -16.56
C GLU A 409 1.59 -12.97 -17.28
N GLY A 410 1.48 -11.86 -16.59
CA GLY A 410 1.01 -10.60 -17.17
C GLY A 410 1.76 -9.40 -16.61
N ARG A 411 1.71 -8.32 -17.41
CA ARG A 411 2.20 -6.98 -17.01
C ARG A 411 1.18 -5.94 -17.36
N MET A 412 0.97 -5.01 -16.44
CA MET A 412 0.05 -3.88 -16.59
C MET A 412 0.82 -2.56 -16.50
N ILE A 413 0.50 -1.65 -17.37
CA ILE A 413 0.87 -0.23 -17.32
C ILE A 413 -0.41 0.58 -17.08
N ARG A 414 -0.45 1.38 -16.02
CA ARG A 414 -1.53 2.30 -15.70
C ARG A 414 -1.03 3.72 -15.85
N THR A 415 -1.46 4.43 -16.88
CA THR A 415 -1.24 5.87 -17.07
C THR A 415 -2.37 6.66 -16.40
N ARG A 416 -2.45 7.97 -16.56
CA ARG A 416 -3.50 8.78 -15.92
C ARG A 416 -4.91 8.38 -16.35
N ASP A 417 -5.10 8.13 -17.66
CA ASP A 417 -6.42 7.96 -18.26
C ASP A 417 -6.65 6.54 -18.82
N TYR A 418 -5.59 5.79 -19.08
CA TYR A 418 -5.67 4.46 -19.67
C TYR A 418 -5.00 3.39 -18.83
N LYS A 419 -5.49 2.16 -18.98
CA LYS A 419 -4.88 0.94 -18.46
C LYS A 419 -4.59 0.01 -19.65
N TYR A 420 -3.32 -0.33 -19.82
CA TYR A 420 -2.86 -1.32 -20.79
C TYR A 420 -2.25 -2.51 -20.06
N TYR A 421 -2.63 -3.71 -20.45
CA TYR A 421 -1.97 -4.91 -19.95
C TYR A 421 -1.88 -6.00 -21.00
N ILE A 422 -0.88 -6.86 -20.86
CA ILE A 422 -0.57 -7.94 -21.79
C ILE A 422 -0.20 -9.20 -21.00
N PHE A 423 -0.61 -10.36 -21.53
CA PHE A 423 -0.24 -11.67 -21.04
C PHE A 423 0.77 -12.34 -21.97
N ASN A 424 1.56 -13.29 -21.43
CA ASN A 424 2.54 -14.06 -22.20
C ASN A 424 1.92 -15.18 -23.05
N GLN A 425 0.61 -15.38 -22.99
CA GLN A 425 -0.12 -16.44 -23.71
C GLN A 425 -1.46 -15.91 -24.20
N GLY A 426 -2.03 -16.61 -25.20
CA GLY A 426 -3.31 -16.27 -25.82
C GLY A 426 -3.16 -15.80 -27.26
N LYS A 427 -4.25 -15.86 -28.03
CA LYS A 427 -4.32 -15.30 -29.40
C LYS A 427 -4.60 -13.81 -29.39
N GLN A 428 -5.28 -13.34 -28.33
CA GLN A 428 -5.59 -11.93 -28.05
C GLN A 428 -5.12 -11.57 -26.64
N PRO A 429 -3.79 -11.48 -26.41
CA PRO A 429 -3.26 -11.35 -25.05
C PRO A 429 -3.35 -9.94 -24.46
N GLU A 430 -3.67 -8.93 -25.28
CA GLU A 430 -3.64 -7.51 -24.90
C GLU A 430 -5.01 -6.98 -24.49
N MET A 431 -4.98 -6.06 -23.56
CA MET A 431 -6.14 -5.25 -23.15
C MET A 431 -5.73 -3.77 -23.09
N LEU A 432 -6.57 -2.91 -23.66
CA LEU A 432 -6.51 -1.45 -23.50
C LEU A 432 -7.87 -0.94 -23.03
N ILE A 433 -7.88 -0.24 -21.92
CA ILE A 433 -9.10 0.28 -21.28
C ILE A 433 -8.99 1.79 -21.13
N ASP A 434 -10.04 2.52 -21.50
CA ASP A 434 -10.21 3.95 -21.21
C ASP A 434 -10.78 4.13 -19.79
N MET A 435 -9.89 4.27 -18.80
CA MET A 435 -10.29 4.38 -17.41
C MET A 435 -11.00 5.68 -17.03
N LYS A 436 -11.06 6.64 -17.96
CA LYS A 436 -11.80 7.88 -17.78
C LYS A 436 -13.27 7.70 -18.15
N ASN A 437 -13.54 7.01 -19.28
CA ASN A 437 -14.88 6.84 -19.82
C ASN A 437 -15.48 5.46 -19.49
N ASP A 438 -14.64 4.47 -19.23
CA ASP A 438 -15.01 3.10 -18.82
C ASP A 438 -14.28 2.70 -17.52
N PRO A 439 -14.58 3.33 -16.38
CA PRO A 439 -13.96 2.98 -15.09
C PRO A 439 -14.33 1.56 -14.60
N GLY A 440 -15.39 0.96 -15.19
CA GLY A 440 -15.81 -0.41 -14.92
C GLY A 440 -15.05 -1.46 -15.72
N GLU A 441 -14.17 -1.06 -16.64
CA GLU A 441 -13.34 -1.94 -17.47
C GLU A 441 -14.13 -2.92 -18.34
N MET A 442 -15.24 -2.46 -18.91
CA MET A 442 -16.21 -3.30 -19.62
C MET A 442 -15.90 -3.51 -21.10
N GLU A 443 -14.95 -2.77 -21.68
CA GLU A 443 -14.63 -2.84 -23.10
C GLU A 443 -13.13 -2.85 -23.36
N ASN A 444 -12.66 -3.85 -24.13
CA ASN A 444 -11.28 -3.89 -24.61
C ASN A 444 -11.17 -3.14 -25.94
N LEU A 445 -10.37 -2.09 -25.98
CA LEU A 445 -10.18 -1.18 -27.11
C LEU A 445 -9.05 -1.58 -28.07
N VAL A 446 -8.36 -2.70 -27.84
CA VAL A 446 -7.20 -3.14 -28.67
C VAL A 446 -7.57 -3.26 -30.16
N GLY A 447 -8.77 -3.72 -30.47
CA GLY A 447 -9.25 -3.87 -31.87
C GLY A 447 -9.93 -2.62 -32.45
N ASN A 448 -10.07 -1.53 -31.69
CA ASN A 448 -10.74 -0.33 -32.14
C ASN A 448 -9.75 0.62 -32.86
N PRO A 449 -9.95 0.92 -34.18
CA PRO A 449 -9.05 1.76 -34.94
C PRO A 449 -8.92 3.19 -34.41
N ASP A 450 -9.94 3.73 -33.74
CA ASP A 450 -9.89 5.07 -33.17
C ASP A 450 -8.90 5.19 -32.00
N TYR A 451 -8.57 4.08 -31.35
CA TYR A 451 -7.62 4.00 -30.25
C TYR A 451 -6.23 3.50 -30.67
N LYS A 452 -5.98 3.34 -31.98
CA LYS A 452 -4.67 2.81 -32.46
C LYS A 452 -3.48 3.60 -31.93
N ASN A 453 -3.52 4.93 -31.98
CA ASN A 453 -2.42 5.77 -31.51
C ASN A 453 -2.19 5.64 -30.00
N VAL A 454 -3.27 5.53 -29.22
CA VAL A 454 -3.22 5.31 -27.77
C VAL A 454 -2.61 3.94 -27.46
N LEU A 455 -2.97 2.90 -28.19
CA LEU A 455 -2.42 1.56 -28.04
C LEU A 455 -0.93 1.55 -28.35
N ASP A 456 -0.51 2.15 -29.47
CA ASP A 456 0.89 2.21 -29.88
C ASP A 456 1.74 3.00 -28.86
N GLU A 457 1.21 4.07 -28.28
CA GLU A 457 1.86 4.79 -27.18
C GLU A 457 2.03 3.90 -25.95
N HIS A 458 1.03 3.13 -25.54
CA HIS A 458 1.10 2.26 -24.35
C HIS A 458 2.03 1.07 -24.56
N ARG A 459 2.13 0.52 -25.77
CA ARG A 459 3.15 -0.47 -26.14
C ARG A 459 4.57 0.10 -26.05
N LYS A 460 4.74 1.38 -26.44
CA LYS A 460 6.02 2.08 -26.27
C LYS A 460 6.36 2.28 -24.79
N ILE A 461 5.40 2.75 -23.98
CA ILE A 461 5.60 2.89 -22.53
C ILE A 461 5.95 1.55 -21.88
N PHE A 462 5.32 0.46 -22.31
CA PHE A 462 5.62 -0.88 -21.83
C PHE A 462 7.06 -1.30 -22.17
N THR A 463 7.54 -0.98 -23.37
CA THR A 463 8.93 -1.23 -23.78
C THR A 463 9.91 -0.38 -22.96
N GLU A 464 9.59 0.90 -22.73
CA GLU A 464 10.38 1.78 -21.85
C GLU A 464 10.49 1.18 -20.43
N TYR A 465 9.36 0.75 -19.86
CA TYR A 465 9.32 0.09 -18.54
C TYR A 465 10.24 -1.14 -18.48
N LYS A 466 10.17 -2.04 -19.48
CA LYS A 466 11.05 -3.23 -19.54
C LYS A 466 12.52 -2.86 -19.53
N ASN A 467 12.90 -1.89 -20.36
CA ASN A 467 14.29 -1.45 -20.49
C ASN A 467 14.81 -0.78 -19.20
N GLU A 468 13.98 0.06 -18.55
CA GLU A 468 14.35 0.76 -17.31
C GLU A 468 14.46 -0.15 -16.09
N THR A 469 13.71 -1.25 -16.06
CA THR A 469 13.62 -2.15 -14.91
C THR A 469 14.34 -3.47 -15.12
N GLY A 470 14.76 -3.80 -16.35
CA GLY A 470 15.35 -5.09 -16.68
C GLY A 470 14.34 -6.25 -16.64
N ASP A 471 13.04 -5.98 -16.81
CA ASP A 471 12.02 -7.03 -16.83
C ASP A 471 12.11 -7.82 -18.14
N SER A 472 12.49 -9.10 -18.06
CA SER A 472 12.62 -10.01 -19.19
C SER A 472 11.30 -10.57 -19.71
N PHE A 473 10.17 -10.07 -19.24
CA PHE A 473 8.85 -10.51 -19.71
C PHE A 473 8.68 -10.28 -21.22
N LEU A 474 8.33 -11.33 -21.98
CA LEU A 474 8.24 -11.34 -23.45
C LEU A 474 9.56 -10.93 -24.15
N SER A 475 10.71 -11.28 -23.56
CA SER A 475 12.03 -11.12 -24.19
C SER A 475 12.42 -12.37 -24.94
#